data_d5049e47800c5587167f8d6ac39e1a5f
#
_entry.id   d5049e47800c5587167f8d6ac39e1a5f
#
_cell.length_a   1.000
_cell.length_b   1.000
_cell.length_c   1.000
_cell.angle_alpha   90.00
_cell.angle_beta   90.00
_cell.angle_gamma   90.00
#
_symmetry.space_group_name_H-M   'P 1'
#
loop_
_entity.id
_entity.type
_entity.pdbx_description
1 polymer ?
#
loop_
_entity_poly.entity_id
_entity_poly.type
_entity_poly.pdbx_seq_one_letter_code
_entity_poly.pdbx_strand_id
1 'polypeptide(L)'
;MNKIDDVDKKIIALLKENAKMSIKEVADKVGMSKTPIHERIKKLERSGIIEKYVAVIDERKLINGMYVFCSVSLDVQKLKEIEIFKEEIRKLPEVLECYLMGGVNDFLLKVMVKNLEDYHQFSSGKLAALNNVNQIKSTFVLDVVKNQ
;
A
#
# COMPACT_ATOMS: atom_id res chain seq x y z
N MET A 1 -13.48 -21.42 5.79
CA MET A 1 -13.55 -19.95 5.69
C MET A 1 -14.57 -19.43 6.69
N ASN A 2 -14.17 -18.61 7.65
CA ASN A 2 -15.11 -17.96 8.58
C ASN A 2 -15.98 -16.99 7.80
N LYS A 3 -17.28 -17.23 7.75
CA LYS A 3 -18.25 -16.36 7.06
C LYS A 3 -18.32 -15.03 7.82
N ILE A 4 -17.98 -13.92 7.16
CA ILE A 4 -18.14 -12.56 7.68
C ILE A 4 -19.62 -12.24 7.67
N ASP A 5 -20.19 -11.87 8.80
CA ASP A 5 -21.59 -11.45 8.91
C ASP A 5 -21.73 -9.92 8.79
N ASP A 6 -22.96 -9.41 8.82
CA ASP A 6 -23.22 -7.97 8.66
C ASP A 6 -22.75 -7.14 9.85
N VAL A 7 -22.65 -7.74 11.04
CA VAL A 7 -22.05 -7.09 12.22
C VAL A 7 -20.54 -6.95 12.02
N ASP A 8 -19.87 -7.97 11.53
CA ASP A 8 -18.44 -7.93 11.23
C ASP A 8 -18.13 -6.85 10.18
N LYS A 9 -18.97 -6.74 9.12
CA LYS A 9 -18.83 -5.68 8.11
C LYS A 9 -18.98 -4.27 8.69
N LYS A 10 -19.95 -4.07 9.61
CA LYS A 10 -20.12 -2.78 10.31
C LYS A 10 -18.90 -2.45 11.17
N ILE A 11 -18.37 -3.40 11.92
CA ILE A 11 -17.14 -3.23 12.73
C ILE A 11 -15.98 -2.82 11.82
N ILE A 12 -15.77 -3.52 10.71
CA ILE A 12 -14.69 -3.21 9.76
C ILE A 12 -14.86 -1.79 9.20
N ALA A 13 -16.07 -1.38 8.82
CA ALA A 13 -16.33 -0.04 8.30
C ALA A 13 -15.98 1.05 9.32
N LEU A 14 -16.38 0.88 10.59
CA LEU A 14 -16.06 1.81 11.67
C LEU A 14 -14.55 1.90 11.93
N LEU A 15 -13.86 0.78 11.96
CA LEU A 15 -12.40 0.75 12.18
C LEU A 15 -11.61 1.28 10.98
N LYS A 16 -12.12 1.13 9.75
CA LYS A 16 -11.54 1.78 8.56
C LYS A 16 -11.67 3.30 8.61
N GLU A 17 -12.78 3.81 9.13
CA GLU A 17 -12.99 5.24 9.31
C GLU A 17 -12.10 5.81 10.43
N ASN A 18 -12.05 5.12 11.57
CA ASN A 18 -11.23 5.52 12.72
C ASN A 18 -10.69 4.31 13.48
N ALA A 19 -9.45 3.94 13.19
CA ALA A 19 -8.76 2.82 13.84
C ALA A 19 -8.49 3.04 15.35
N LYS A 20 -8.61 4.28 15.85
CA LYS A 20 -8.46 4.61 17.28
C LYS A 20 -9.77 4.52 18.06
N MET A 21 -10.87 4.15 17.42
CA MET A 21 -12.17 3.99 18.09
C MET A 21 -12.08 2.94 19.20
N SER A 22 -12.52 3.28 20.40
CA SER A 22 -12.54 2.33 21.50
C SER A 22 -13.60 1.24 21.27
N ILE A 23 -13.41 0.08 21.93
CA ILE A 23 -14.39 -1.01 21.86
C ILE A 23 -15.79 -0.54 22.32
N LYS A 24 -15.84 0.40 23.27
CA LYS A 24 -17.09 0.98 23.74
C LYS A 24 -17.79 1.76 22.63
N GLU A 25 -17.07 2.64 21.95
CA GLU A 25 -17.63 3.42 20.83
C GLU A 25 -18.11 2.54 19.67
N VAL A 26 -17.33 1.50 19.32
CA VAL A 26 -17.75 0.52 18.31
C VAL A 26 -19.01 -0.22 18.75
N ALA A 27 -19.08 -0.67 20.01
CA ALA A 27 -20.22 -1.36 20.59
C ALA A 27 -21.49 -0.49 20.55
N ASP A 28 -21.37 0.75 20.97
CA ASP A 28 -22.48 1.72 20.97
C ASP A 28 -23.01 1.97 19.55
N LYS A 29 -22.10 2.14 18.55
CA LYS A 29 -22.48 2.36 17.15
C LYS A 29 -23.09 1.13 16.47
N VAL A 30 -22.68 -0.07 16.87
CA VAL A 30 -23.23 -1.33 16.34
C VAL A 30 -24.51 -1.75 17.04
N GLY A 31 -24.80 -1.20 18.25
CA GLY A 31 -25.95 -1.54 19.07
C GLY A 31 -25.78 -2.87 19.80
N MET A 32 -24.56 -3.17 20.27
CA MET A 32 -24.22 -4.42 20.99
C MET A 32 -23.43 -4.12 22.26
N SER A 33 -23.34 -5.10 23.18
CA SER A 33 -22.46 -4.97 24.33
C SER A 33 -20.98 -5.13 23.97
N LYS A 34 -20.07 -4.65 24.83
CA LYS A 34 -18.61 -4.60 24.58
C LYS A 34 -17.99 -5.96 24.35
N THR A 35 -18.38 -6.98 25.14
CA THR A 35 -17.77 -8.31 25.11
C THR A 35 -17.88 -8.98 23.74
N PRO A 36 -19.06 -9.13 23.12
CA PRO A 36 -19.16 -9.72 21.78
C PRO A 36 -18.45 -8.89 20.70
N ILE A 37 -18.39 -7.55 20.83
CA ILE A 37 -17.64 -6.71 19.88
C ILE A 37 -16.14 -6.97 20.02
N HIS A 38 -15.61 -7.05 21.24
CA HIS A 38 -14.20 -7.40 21.47
C HIS A 38 -13.85 -8.74 20.85
N GLU A 39 -14.65 -9.78 21.11
CA GLU A 39 -14.41 -11.12 20.55
C GLU A 39 -14.42 -11.13 19.01
N ARG A 40 -15.34 -10.35 18.39
CA ARG A 40 -15.40 -10.22 16.94
C ARG A 40 -14.17 -9.53 16.38
N ILE A 41 -13.71 -8.42 16.97
CA ILE A 41 -12.49 -7.73 16.55
C ILE A 41 -11.30 -8.70 16.65
N LYS A 42 -11.14 -9.39 17.78
CA LYS A 42 -10.09 -10.41 17.95
C LYS A 42 -10.15 -11.54 16.92
N LYS A 43 -11.35 -11.95 16.52
CA LYS A 43 -11.54 -12.95 15.46
C LYS A 43 -11.11 -12.40 14.10
N LEU A 44 -11.45 -11.15 13.77
CA LEU A 44 -11.05 -10.49 12.52
C LEU A 44 -9.53 -10.30 12.45
N GLU A 45 -8.89 -9.94 13.55
CA GLU A 45 -7.42 -9.85 13.67
C GLU A 45 -6.77 -11.24 13.47
N ARG A 46 -7.20 -12.26 14.22
CA ARG A 46 -6.67 -13.64 14.12
C ARG A 46 -6.85 -14.27 12.76
N SER A 47 -7.92 -13.91 12.05
CA SER A 47 -8.17 -14.41 10.69
C SER A 47 -7.42 -13.67 9.59
N GLY A 48 -6.65 -12.61 9.94
CA GLY A 48 -5.92 -11.78 8.99
C GLY A 48 -6.79 -10.83 8.16
N ILE A 49 -8.09 -10.71 8.46
CA ILE A 49 -8.98 -9.74 7.81
C ILE A 49 -8.60 -8.32 8.24
N ILE A 50 -8.30 -8.14 9.53
CA ILE A 50 -7.59 -6.96 10.03
C ILE A 50 -6.11 -7.37 10.15
N GLU A 51 -5.30 -6.91 9.21
CA GLU A 51 -3.88 -7.23 9.17
C GLU A 51 -3.08 -6.39 10.17
N LYS A 52 -3.40 -5.09 10.23
CA LYS A 52 -2.72 -4.10 11.10
C LYS A 52 -3.52 -2.81 11.21
N TYR A 53 -3.17 -2.00 12.21
CA TYR A 53 -3.62 -0.63 12.36
C TYR A 53 -2.48 0.31 12.02
N VAL A 54 -2.70 1.25 11.09
CA VAL A 54 -1.67 2.19 10.64
C VAL A 54 -2.20 3.62 10.62
N ALA A 55 -1.33 4.59 10.84
CA ALA A 55 -1.62 5.98 10.56
C ALA A 55 -1.45 6.23 9.06
N VAL A 56 -2.43 6.87 8.44
CA VAL A 56 -2.28 7.37 7.07
C VAL A 56 -1.58 8.73 7.16
N ILE A 57 -0.39 8.82 6.60
CA ILE A 57 0.45 10.01 6.60
C ILE A 57 0.42 10.65 5.21
N ASP A 58 0.25 11.97 5.15
CA ASP A 58 0.46 12.72 3.91
C ASP A 58 1.97 12.99 3.75
N GLU A 59 2.66 12.05 3.11
CA GLU A 59 4.10 12.11 2.90
C GLU A 59 4.52 13.37 2.13
N ARG A 60 3.68 13.90 1.26
CA ARG A 60 3.97 15.14 0.52
C ARG A 60 4.11 16.33 1.46
N LYS A 61 3.25 16.42 2.51
CA LYS A 61 3.36 17.45 3.54
C LYS A 61 4.58 17.27 4.43
N LEU A 62 4.97 16.02 4.65
CA LEU A 62 6.11 15.69 5.50
C LEU A 62 7.45 16.09 4.86
N ILE A 63 7.64 15.79 3.57
CA ILE A 63 8.91 16.02 2.86
C ILE A 63 8.80 17.08 1.75
N ASN A 64 7.64 17.72 1.57
CA ASN A 64 7.35 18.66 0.48
C ASN A 64 7.72 18.07 -0.90
N GLY A 65 7.32 16.83 -1.13
CA GLY A 65 7.70 16.03 -2.29
C GLY A 65 6.57 15.76 -3.27
N MET A 66 6.85 14.92 -4.25
CA MET A 66 5.90 14.50 -5.30
C MET A 66 5.82 13.00 -5.41
N TYR A 67 4.64 12.50 -5.82
CA TYR A 67 4.46 11.10 -6.22
C TYR A 67 4.75 10.92 -7.70
N VAL A 68 5.41 9.81 -8.03
CA VAL A 68 5.62 9.37 -9.40
C VAL A 68 5.18 7.91 -9.50
N PHE A 69 4.35 7.60 -10.48
CA PHE A 69 4.07 6.21 -10.84
C PHE A 69 5.05 5.76 -11.90
N CYS A 70 5.78 4.67 -11.63
CA CYS A 70 6.72 4.06 -12.55
C CYS A 70 6.18 2.72 -13.02
N SER A 71 5.82 2.60 -14.28
CA SER A 71 5.54 1.32 -14.92
C SER A 71 6.86 0.73 -15.41
N VAL A 72 7.18 -0.47 -14.93
CA VAL A 72 8.45 -1.16 -15.22
C VAL A 72 8.18 -2.42 -16.01
N SER A 73 8.97 -2.64 -17.06
CA SER A 73 9.00 -3.91 -17.80
C SER A 73 10.37 -4.56 -17.64
N LEU A 74 10.37 -5.88 -17.51
CA LEU A 74 11.56 -6.70 -17.41
C LEU A 74 11.91 -7.31 -18.77
N ASP A 75 13.21 -7.54 -19.03
CA ASP A 75 13.67 -8.28 -20.21
C ASP A 75 13.24 -9.74 -20.15
N VAL A 76 13.33 -10.35 -18.97
CA VAL A 76 13.03 -11.75 -18.73
C VAL A 76 12.00 -11.90 -17.62
N GLN A 77 10.83 -12.45 -17.96
CA GLN A 77 9.68 -12.62 -17.06
C GLN A 77 9.64 -14.00 -16.40
N LYS A 78 10.79 -14.63 -16.15
CA LYS A 78 10.86 -15.88 -15.39
C LYS A 78 10.59 -15.62 -13.92
N LEU A 79 9.94 -16.57 -13.25
CA LEU A 79 9.58 -16.46 -11.83
C LEU A 79 10.77 -16.06 -10.94
N LYS A 80 11.95 -16.64 -11.19
CA LYS A 80 13.18 -16.32 -10.46
C LYS A 80 13.56 -14.84 -10.60
N GLU A 81 13.50 -14.28 -11.80
CA GLU A 81 13.85 -12.89 -12.09
C GLU A 81 12.83 -11.91 -11.47
N ILE A 82 11.56 -12.29 -11.48
CA ILE A 82 10.49 -11.54 -10.81
C ILE A 82 10.74 -11.47 -9.29
N GLU A 83 11.10 -12.59 -8.65
CA GLU A 83 11.39 -12.60 -7.20
C GLU A 83 12.66 -11.78 -6.88
N ILE A 84 13.71 -11.87 -7.70
CA ILE A 84 14.92 -11.03 -7.53
C ILE A 84 14.54 -9.55 -7.58
N PHE A 85 13.76 -9.12 -8.59
CA PHE A 85 13.31 -7.74 -8.70
C PHE A 85 12.52 -7.28 -7.48
N LYS A 86 11.60 -8.11 -6.98
CA LYS A 86 10.82 -7.81 -5.77
C LYS A 86 11.72 -7.58 -4.55
N GLU A 87 12.74 -8.41 -4.36
CA GLU A 87 13.69 -8.27 -3.24
C GLU A 87 14.50 -6.98 -3.34
N GLU A 88 14.93 -6.59 -4.54
CA GLU A 88 15.69 -5.34 -4.74
C GLU A 88 14.78 -4.11 -4.52
N ILE A 89 13.54 -4.12 -5.02
CA ILE A 89 12.58 -3.02 -4.83
C ILE A 89 12.27 -2.81 -3.34
N ARG A 90 12.17 -3.85 -2.53
CA ARG A 90 11.92 -3.73 -1.08
C ARG A 90 13.01 -2.94 -0.33
N LYS A 91 14.21 -2.86 -0.90
CA LYS A 91 15.35 -2.13 -0.30
C LYS A 91 15.34 -0.63 -0.63
N LEU A 92 14.51 -0.20 -1.59
CA LEU A 92 14.46 1.18 -2.06
C LEU A 92 13.47 2.00 -1.23
N PRO A 93 13.92 2.91 -0.35
CA PRO A 93 13.04 3.66 0.54
C PRO A 93 12.13 4.65 -0.22
N GLU A 94 12.50 5.03 -1.43
CA GLU A 94 11.68 5.89 -2.28
C GLU A 94 10.42 5.19 -2.78
N VAL A 95 10.39 3.85 -2.80
CA VAL A 95 9.25 3.05 -3.27
C VAL A 95 8.29 2.81 -2.11
N LEU A 96 7.13 3.45 -2.15
CA LEU A 96 6.07 3.28 -1.15
C LEU A 96 5.23 2.03 -1.38
N GLU A 97 4.94 1.74 -2.66
CA GLU A 97 4.09 0.63 -3.08
C GLU A 97 4.65 0.00 -4.35
N CYS A 98 4.54 -1.32 -4.46
CA CYS A 98 4.94 -2.08 -5.64
C CYS A 98 3.90 -3.16 -5.94
N TYR A 99 3.40 -3.18 -7.17
CA TYR A 99 2.40 -4.13 -7.65
C TYR A 99 2.96 -4.95 -8.81
N LEU A 100 2.83 -6.26 -8.76
CA LEU A 100 3.01 -7.13 -9.94
C LEU A 100 1.76 -7.04 -10.79
N MET A 101 1.92 -6.71 -12.05
CA MET A 101 0.82 -6.42 -12.97
C MET A 101 0.62 -7.55 -13.97
N GLY A 102 -0.63 -7.79 -14.36
CA GLY A 102 -0.95 -8.62 -15.53
C GLY A 102 -1.27 -7.70 -16.71
N GLY A 103 -0.33 -7.53 -17.65
CA GLY A 103 -0.56 -6.65 -18.80
C GLY A 103 0.73 -6.27 -19.54
N VAL A 104 0.75 -5.06 -20.11
CA VAL A 104 1.87 -4.57 -20.93
C VAL A 104 3.14 -4.35 -20.12
N ASN A 105 3.03 -3.91 -18.88
CA ASN A 105 4.16 -3.73 -17.99
C ASN A 105 4.09 -4.76 -16.86
N ASP A 106 5.23 -5.17 -16.33
CA ASP A 106 5.33 -6.20 -15.30
C ASP A 106 5.07 -5.66 -13.90
N PHE A 107 5.48 -4.42 -13.63
CA PHE A 107 5.32 -3.80 -12.32
C PHE A 107 4.81 -2.37 -12.41
N LEU A 108 4.05 -1.97 -11.41
CA LEU A 108 3.69 -0.59 -11.13
C LEU A 108 4.22 -0.21 -9.75
N LEU A 109 5.05 0.83 -9.71
CA LEU A 109 5.61 1.39 -8.48
C LEU A 109 4.97 2.74 -8.19
N LYS A 110 4.67 3.00 -6.92
CA LYS A 110 4.38 4.34 -6.41
C LYS A 110 5.62 4.84 -5.67
N VAL A 111 6.22 5.87 -6.19
CA VAL A 111 7.50 6.43 -5.73
C VAL A 111 7.27 7.81 -5.14
N MET A 112 7.99 8.13 -4.06
CA MET A 112 8.02 9.45 -3.43
C MET A 112 9.42 10.03 -3.51
N VAL A 113 9.52 11.24 -4.04
CA VAL A 113 10.77 12.00 -4.16
C VAL A 113 10.52 13.48 -3.83
N LYS A 114 11.57 14.24 -3.48
CA LYS A 114 11.43 15.66 -3.13
C LYS A 114 11.22 16.53 -4.38
N ASN A 115 11.92 16.22 -5.47
CA ASN A 115 11.95 17.02 -6.69
C ASN A 115 12.33 16.17 -7.90
N LEU A 116 12.39 16.78 -9.09
CA LEU A 116 12.73 16.11 -10.35
C LEU A 116 14.18 15.61 -10.38
N GLU A 117 15.11 16.29 -9.71
CA GLU A 117 16.51 15.86 -9.65
C GLU A 117 16.65 14.57 -8.84
N ASP A 118 16.04 14.52 -7.66
CA ASP A 118 15.98 13.29 -6.85
C ASP A 118 15.30 12.15 -7.62
N TYR A 119 14.24 12.47 -8.40
CA TYR A 119 13.62 11.49 -9.27
C TYR A 119 14.57 10.97 -10.33
N HIS A 120 15.32 11.85 -11.00
CA HIS A 120 16.31 11.45 -12.01
C HIS A 120 17.38 10.53 -11.40
N GLN A 121 17.90 10.87 -10.22
CA GLN A 121 18.88 10.04 -9.52
C GLN A 121 18.28 8.67 -9.13
N PHE A 122 17.05 8.65 -8.67
CA PHE A 122 16.35 7.40 -8.36
C PHE A 122 16.12 6.55 -9.62
N SER A 123 15.53 7.14 -10.66
CA SER A 123 15.14 6.39 -11.87
C SER A 123 16.32 5.87 -12.66
N SER A 124 17.35 6.71 -12.88
CA SER A 124 18.53 6.37 -13.68
C SER A 124 19.64 5.69 -12.86
N GLY A 125 19.79 6.09 -11.59
CA GLY A 125 20.88 5.59 -10.73
C GLY A 125 20.52 4.34 -9.93
N LYS A 126 19.25 4.18 -9.53
CA LYS A 126 18.82 3.05 -8.72
C LYS A 126 17.92 2.08 -9.49
N LEU A 127 16.80 2.57 -10.04
CA LEU A 127 15.80 1.68 -10.65
C LEU A 127 16.29 1.09 -11.98
N ALA A 128 16.85 1.91 -12.88
CA ALA A 128 17.39 1.43 -14.14
C ALA A 128 18.70 0.63 -13.99
N ALA A 129 19.37 0.75 -12.86
CA ALA A 129 20.57 -0.03 -12.54
C ALA A 129 20.26 -1.45 -12.03
N LEU A 130 18.99 -1.74 -11.72
CA LEU A 130 18.58 -3.09 -11.34
C LEU A 130 18.70 -4.02 -12.53
N ASN A 131 19.24 -5.22 -12.28
CA ASN A 131 19.33 -6.25 -13.30
C ASN A 131 17.95 -6.58 -13.87
N ASN A 132 17.90 -6.83 -15.18
CA ASN A 132 16.71 -7.26 -15.89
C ASN A 132 15.62 -6.17 -16.08
N VAL A 133 15.87 -4.90 -15.74
CA VAL A 133 14.98 -3.79 -16.07
C VAL A 133 15.19 -3.38 -17.52
N ASN A 134 14.15 -3.52 -18.34
CA ASN A 134 14.14 -3.14 -19.75
C ASN A 134 13.66 -1.72 -19.96
N GLN A 135 12.47 -1.41 -19.45
CA GLN A 135 11.82 -0.13 -19.68
C GLN A 135 11.18 0.42 -18.41
N ILE A 136 11.32 1.73 -18.23
CA ILE A 136 10.65 2.50 -17.19
C ILE A 136 9.83 3.60 -17.87
N LYS A 137 8.51 3.64 -17.58
CA LYS A 137 7.62 4.74 -17.97
C LYS A 137 7.17 5.47 -16.72
N SER A 138 7.46 6.77 -16.66
CA SER A 138 7.20 7.61 -15.49
C SER A 138 5.99 8.51 -15.71
N THR A 139 5.10 8.54 -14.73
CA THR A 139 3.92 9.41 -14.72
C THR A 139 3.92 10.20 -13.43
N PHE A 140 4.07 11.52 -13.55
CA PHE A 140 4.10 12.43 -12.41
C PHE A 140 2.68 12.78 -11.96
N VAL A 141 2.44 12.69 -10.64
CA VAL A 141 1.15 13.03 -10.04
C VAL A 141 1.09 14.55 -9.84
N LEU A 142 0.17 15.21 -10.52
CA LEU A 142 -0.05 16.65 -10.39
C LEU A 142 -0.86 16.96 -9.14
N ASP A 143 -1.91 16.17 -8.87
CA ASP A 143 -2.77 16.30 -7.70
C ASP A 143 -3.32 14.95 -7.26
N VAL A 144 -3.64 14.83 -5.96
CA VAL A 144 -4.30 13.67 -5.39
C VAL A 144 -5.74 14.04 -5.07
N VAL A 145 -6.63 13.75 -6.01
CA VAL A 145 -8.06 14.09 -5.90
C VAL A 145 -8.76 13.33 -4.77
N LYS A 146 -8.31 12.10 -4.48
CA LYS A 146 -8.86 11.28 -3.40
C LYS A 146 -7.78 10.37 -2.83
N ASN A 147 -7.64 10.38 -1.52
CA ASN A 147 -6.83 9.42 -0.76
C ASN A 147 -7.76 8.70 0.24
N GLN A 148 -7.65 7.38 0.36
CA GLN A 148 -8.48 6.59 1.29
C GLN A 148 -7.82 6.51 2.65
#